data_988f9c856524d33d516a5d6b45b3459b
#
_entry.id   988f9c856524d33d516a5d6b45b3459b
#
_cell.length_a   1.000
_cell.length_b   1.000
_cell.length_c   1.000
_cell.angle_alpha   90.00
_cell.angle_beta   90.00
_cell.angle_gamma   90.00
#
_symmetry.space_group_name_H-M   'P 1'
#
loop_
_entity.id
_entity.type
_entity.pdbx_description
1 polymer ?
#
loop_
_entity_poly.entity_id
_entity_poly.type
_entity_poly.pdbx_seq_one_letter_code
_entity_poly.pdbx_strand_id
1 'polypeptide(L)'
;VVATGYRSDDAKTRKTRMDELTGQIEQLQYAWSAASSVYDQAAIDSSIADSLSHLSQYLARRDMNSVSDLTPELKGLVLRRTSDAADSASLQLRIDDLQAELATLESQAAGDTSDIRAGTAGTFSAAVDGYEYVLTPDRLMEMTVAQFQSVEPDETDANAIGRLITSATWYYACVVPANELSGVEEGDRATLTFARDYYQPVSMRVARLSGNEAGSRLLILSSDRALQNVTLLRQQSAEIVFASYSGLRVPKSAVRVENGQTGVYILEGTLAKWKPITILHDTGESYVAALDTSSTDNLWPGDELIINAKNLYD
;
A
#
# COMPACT_ATOMS: atom_id res chain seq x y z
N VAL A 1 18.77 -10.18 -13.30
CA VAL A 1 17.77 -11.01 -14.01
C VAL A 1 16.40 -10.50 -13.63
N VAL A 2 15.55 -10.21 -14.59
CA VAL A 2 14.16 -9.77 -14.38
C VAL A 2 13.16 -10.86 -14.71
N ALA A 3 13.53 -11.77 -15.59
CA ALA A 3 12.74 -12.94 -15.93
C ALA A 3 13.65 -14.04 -16.47
N THR A 4 13.15 -15.27 -16.42
CA THR A 4 13.77 -16.43 -17.03
C THR A 4 12.84 -16.96 -18.10
N GLY A 5 13.27 -16.94 -19.34
CA GLY A 5 12.56 -17.53 -20.47
C GLY A 5 12.87 -19.02 -20.59
N TYR A 6 11.86 -19.84 -20.84
CA TYR A 6 12.01 -21.26 -21.14
C TYR A 6 11.96 -21.50 -22.64
N ARG A 7 12.84 -22.34 -23.17
CA ARG A 7 12.91 -22.64 -24.61
C ARG A 7 11.79 -23.53 -25.12
N SER A 8 11.16 -24.28 -24.22
CA SER A 8 10.05 -25.18 -24.55
C SER A 8 9.17 -25.44 -23.33
N ASP A 9 7.99 -26.01 -23.55
CA ASP A 9 7.11 -26.47 -22.46
C ASP A 9 7.77 -27.60 -21.66
N ASP A 10 8.56 -28.46 -22.30
CA ASP A 10 9.34 -29.48 -21.59
C ASP A 10 10.38 -28.88 -20.67
N ALA A 11 11.03 -27.78 -21.08
CA ALA A 11 11.97 -27.06 -20.24
C ALA A 11 11.29 -26.48 -18.98
N LYS A 12 10.09 -25.92 -19.15
CA LYS A 12 9.27 -25.44 -18.04
C LYS A 12 8.87 -26.57 -17.11
N THR A 13 8.42 -27.70 -17.65
CA THR A 13 8.03 -28.88 -16.89
C THR A 13 9.20 -29.46 -16.09
N ARG A 14 10.39 -29.57 -16.72
CA ARG A 14 11.62 -29.97 -16.02
C ARG A 14 11.93 -29.03 -14.85
N LYS A 15 11.87 -27.73 -15.07
CA LYS A 15 12.12 -26.75 -14.00
C LYS A 15 11.14 -26.93 -12.82
N THR A 16 9.86 -27.08 -13.10
CA THR A 16 8.84 -27.35 -12.08
C THR A 16 9.18 -28.61 -11.28
N ARG A 17 9.59 -29.68 -11.99
CA ARG A 17 9.98 -30.94 -11.34
C ARG A 17 11.22 -30.79 -10.48
N MET A 18 12.23 -30.03 -10.96
CA MET A 18 13.43 -29.72 -10.19
C MET A 18 13.12 -28.94 -8.91
N ASP A 19 12.22 -27.96 -8.98
CA ASP A 19 11.78 -27.17 -7.82
C ASP A 19 11.02 -28.05 -6.80
N GLU A 20 10.16 -28.96 -7.27
CA GLU A 20 9.50 -29.94 -6.42
C GLU A 20 10.49 -30.87 -5.70
N LEU A 21 11.48 -31.39 -6.45
CA LEU A 21 12.52 -32.24 -5.90
C LEU A 21 13.37 -31.51 -4.87
N THR A 22 13.77 -30.29 -5.16
CA THR A 22 14.52 -29.44 -4.23
C THR A 22 13.73 -29.26 -2.92
N GLY A 23 12.45 -28.91 -3.00
CA GLY A 23 11.60 -28.77 -1.81
C GLY A 23 11.43 -30.09 -1.04
N GLN A 24 11.35 -31.24 -1.73
CA GLN A 24 11.30 -32.55 -1.07
C GLN A 24 12.62 -32.91 -0.36
N ILE A 25 13.75 -32.64 -1.02
CA ILE A 25 15.08 -32.86 -0.45
C ILE A 25 15.27 -32.00 0.81
N GLU A 26 14.94 -30.73 0.78
CA GLU A 26 15.03 -29.83 1.94
C GLU A 26 14.18 -30.33 3.12
N GLN A 27 12.95 -30.79 2.85
CA GLN A 27 12.07 -31.34 3.87
C GLN A 27 12.66 -32.61 4.53
N LEU A 28 13.20 -33.53 3.69
CA LEU A 28 13.80 -34.76 4.20
C LEU A 28 15.11 -34.52 4.92
N GLN A 29 15.95 -33.59 4.44
CA GLN A 29 17.18 -33.17 5.11
C GLN A 29 16.89 -32.56 6.48
N TYR A 30 15.84 -31.73 6.58
CA TYR A 30 15.41 -31.17 7.85
C TYR A 30 14.95 -32.27 8.83
N ALA A 31 14.16 -33.22 8.34
CA ALA A 31 13.74 -34.39 9.13
C ALA A 31 14.91 -35.26 9.56
N TRP A 32 15.88 -35.50 8.67
CA TRP A 32 17.07 -36.30 8.93
C TRP A 32 18.02 -35.63 9.93
N SER A 33 18.33 -34.34 9.75
CA SER A 33 19.19 -33.59 10.66
C SER A 33 18.65 -33.59 12.09
N ALA A 34 17.36 -33.62 12.18
CA ALA A 34 16.65 -33.64 13.44
C ALA A 34 16.50 -35.05 14.04
N ALA A 35 16.56 -36.14 13.25
CA ALA A 35 16.52 -37.52 13.72
C ALA A 35 17.85 -37.98 14.40
N SER A 36 18.96 -37.30 14.12
CA SER A 36 20.29 -37.58 14.69
C SER A 36 20.47 -37.05 16.12
N SER A 37 19.55 -36.28 16.65
CA SER A 37 19.58 -35.78 18.03
C SER A 37 18.46 -36.43 18.85
N VAL A 38 18.85 -36.99 20.04
CA VAL A 38 17.89 -37.54 21.01
C VAL A 38 17.04 -36.37 21.55
N TYR A 39 15.86 -36.18 21.02
CA TYR A 39 14.94 -35.16 21.49
C TYR A 39 13.68 -35.76 22.09
N ASP A 40 13.21 -35.13 23.14
CA ASP A 40 11.93 -35.41 23.78
C ASP A 40 10.77 -35.06 22.81
N GLN A 41 9.81 -35.95 22.68
CA GLN A 41 8.63 -35.80 21.81
C GLN A 41 7.82 -34.52 22.17
N ALA A 42 7.85 -34.16 23.47
CA ALA A 42 7.24 -32.91 23.96
C ALA A 42 7.91 -31.64 23.39
N ALA A 43 9.23 -31.68 23.16
CA ALA A 43 9.96 -30.58 22.56
C ALA A 43 9.59 -30.39 21.06
N ILE A 44 9.37 -31.50 20.37
CA ILE A 44 8.91 -31.45 18.94
C ILE A 44 7.50 -30.87 18.85
N ASP A 45 6.59 -31.33 19.73
CA ASP A 45 5.21 -30.83 19.78
C ASP A 45 5.16 -29.34 20.12
N SER A 46 6.03 -28.85 21.02
CA SER A 46 6.19 -27.43 21.33
C SER A 46 6.67 -26.64 20.08
N SER A 47 7.70 -27.16 19.41
CA SER A 47 8.23 -26.49 18.19
C SER A 47 7.20 -26.43 17.05
N ILE A 48 6.37 -27.47 16.89
CA ILE A 48 5.26 -27.46 15.93
C ILE A 48 4.24 -26.39 16.31
N ALA A 49 3.88 -26.29 17.58
CA ALA A 49 2.91 -25.29 18.06
C ALA A 49 3.43 -23.86 17.87
N ASP A 50 4.71 -23.61 18.15
CA ASP A 50 5.35 -22.31 17.92
C ASP A 50 5.39 -21.95 16.42
N SER A 51 5.77 -22.90 15.57
CA SER A 51 5.80 -22.68 14.11
C SER A 51 4.40 -22.41 13.54
N LEU A 52 3.37 -23.09 14.03
CA LEU A 52 1.96 -22.83 13.66
C LEU A 52 1.50 -21.43 14.11
N SER A 53 1.94 -20.99 15.30
CA SER A 53 1.66 -19.64 15.79
C SER A 53 2.31 -18.59 14.91
N HIS A 54 3.57 -18.75 14.53
CA HIS A 54 4.27 -17.88 13.61
C HIS A 54 3.62 -17.86 12.22
N LEU A 55 3.26 -19.04 11.68
CA LEU A 55 2.55 -19.15 10.41
C LEU A 55 1.24 -18.35 10.42
N SER A 56 0.47 -18.48 11.50
CA SER A 56 -0.75 -17.70 11.72
C SER A 56 -0.51 -16.19 11.71
N GLN A 57 0.57 -15.73 12.35
CA GLN A 57 0.96 -14.32 12.39
C GLN A 57 1.41 -13.80 11.01
N TYR A 58 2.20 -14.59 10.27
CA TYR A 58 2.64 -14.22 8.92
C TYR A 58 1.46 -14.15 7.94
N LEU A 59 0.54 -15.10 8.01
CA LEU A 59 -0.70 -15.08 7.22
C LEU A 59 -1.57 -13.85 7.55
N ALA A 60 -1.71 -13.51 8.84
CA ALA A 60 -2.46 -12.33 9.27
C ALA A 60 -1.82 -11.01 8.75
N ARG A 61 -0.49 -10.98 8.61
CA ARG A 61 0.27 -9.86 8.07
C ARG A 61 0.41 -9.89 6.54
N ARG A 62 -0.11 -10.94 5.88
CA ARG A 62 0.07 -11.22 4.44
C ARG A 62 1.54 -11.28 4.00
N ASP A 63 2.42 -11.69 4.87
CA ASP A 63 3.84 -11.89 4.59
C ASP A 63 4.06 -13.29 4.00
N MET A 64 3.83 -13.41 2.69
CA MET A 64 3.91 -14.69 1.98
C MET A 64 5.36 -15.20 1.84
N ASN A 65 6.36 -14.33 1.91
CA ASN A 65 7.76 -14.75 1.89
C ASN A 65 8.11 -15.54 3.14
N SER A 66 7.82 -14.98 4.33
CA SER A 66 8.04 -15.67 5.59
C SER A 66 7.18 -16.94 5.74
N VAL A 67 5.98 -16.99 5.13
CA VAL A 67 5.16 -18.21 5.03
C VAL A 67 5.88 -19.27 4.20
N SER A 68 6.46 -18.88 3.06
CA SER A 68 7.19 -19.80 2.18
C SER A 68 8.42 -20.39 2.88
N ASP A 69 9.17 -19.56 3.61
CA ASP A 69 10.38 -19.98 4.32
C ASP A 69 10.08 -20.92 5.50
N LEU A 70 8.97 -20.68 6.22
CA LEU A 70 8.57 -21.49 7.39
C LEU A 70 7.93 -22.83 7.00
N THR A 71 7.36 -22.93 5.82
CA THR A 71 6.63 -24.14 5.37
C THR A 71 7.48 -25.40 5.33
N PRO A 72 8.73 -25.41 4.78
CA PRO A 72 9.60 -26.58 4.79
C PRO A 72 9.98 -27.04 6.20
N GLU A 73 10.26 -26.08 7.09
CA GLU A 73 10.57 -26.35 8.50
C GLU A 73 9.42 -27.06 9.20
N LEU A 74 8.21 -26.53 9.10
CA LEU A 74 7.02 -27.14 9.70
C LEU A 74 6.74 -28.54 9.16
N LYS A 75 6.88 -28.75 7.85
CA LYS A 75 6.73 -30.09 7.24
C LYS A 75 7.80 -31.05 7.76
N GLY A 76 9.03 -30.61 7.93
CA GLY A 76 10.12 -31.39 8.50
C GLY A 76 9.82 -31.83 9.96
N LEU A 77 9.31 -30.92 10.78
CA LEU A 77 8.91 -31.22 12.18
C LEU A 77 7.78 -32.25 12.23
N VAL A 78 6.78 -32.14 11.36
CA VAL A 78 5.66 -33.11 11.27
C VAL A 78 6.15 -34.48 10.83
N LEU A 79 7.00 -34.57 9.81
CA LEU A 79 7.61 -35.83 9.37
C LEU A 79 8.41 -36.46 10.52
N ARG A 80 9.18 -35.69 11.25
CA ARG A 80 9.95 -36.17 12.40
C ARG A 80 9.08 -36.71 13.51
N ARG A 81 7.95 -36.10 13.79
CA ARG A 81 6.98 -36.59 14.81
C ARG A 81 6.46 -37.98 14.48
N THR A 82 6.33 -38.28 13.16
CA THR A 82 5.79 -39.55 12.66
C THR A 82 6.83 -40.61 12.38
N SER A 83 8.13 -40.28 12.41
CA SER A 83 9.24 -41.21 12.09
C SER A 83 9.90 -41.75 13.34
N ASP A 84 9.95 -43.08 13.46
CA ASP A 84 10.75 -43.74 14.49
C ASP A 84 12.26 -43.63 14.18
N ALA A 85 13.11 -43.66 15.19
CA ALA A 85 14.59 -43.54 15.07
C ALA A 85 15.23 -44.61 14.17
N ALA A 86 14.52 -45.68 13.82
CA ALA A 86 14.96 -46.73 12.89
C ALA A 86 14.98 -46.26 11.43
N ASP A 87 14.38 -45.10 11.08
CA ASP A 87 14.18 -44.65 9.73
C ASP A 87 15.28 -43.68 9.18
N SER A 88 16.29 -43.30 9.99
CA SER A 88 17.31 -42.33 9.52
C SER A 88 18.11 -42.85 8.33
N ALA A 89 18.38 -44.16 8.21
CA ALA A 89 19.04 -44.76 7.08
C ALA A 89 18.13 -44.78 5.82
N SER A 90 16.84 -45.02 5.99
CA SER A 90 15.88 -44.98 4.89
C SER A 90 15.62 -43.55 4.40
N LEU A 91 15.62 -42.57 5.28
CA LEU A 91 15.55 -41.15 4.91
C LEU A 91 16.78 -40.71 4.11
N GLN A 92 17.99 -41.13 4.52
CA GLN A 92 19.21 -40.80 3.78
C GLN A 92 19.21 -41.43 2.37
N LEU A 93 18.84 -42.70 2.26
CA LEU A 93 18.71 -43.36 0.94
C LEU A 93 17.72 -42.62 0.05
N ARG A 94 16.60 -42.17 0.61
CA ARG A 94 15.60 -41.39 -0.14
C ARG A 94 16.10 -40.03 -0.56
N ILE A 95 16.89 -39.34 0.27
CA ILE A 95 17.55 -38.07 -0.08
C ILE A 95 18.52 -38.31 -1.22
N ASP A 96 19.35 -39.36 -1.16
CA ASP A 96 20.34 -39.69 -2.19
C ASP A 96 19.68 -40.01 -3.53
N ASP A 97 18.56 -40.75 -3.55
CA ASP A 97 17.76 -41.03 -4.73
C ASP A 97 17.20 -39.75 -5.37
N LEU A 98 16.63 -38.88 -4.59
CA LEU A 98 16.05 -37.61 -5.09
C LEU A 98 17.15 -36.66 -5.59
N GLN A 99 18.31 -36.63 -4.93
CA GLN A 99 19.47 -35.86 -5.40
C GLN A 99 20.01 -36.38 -6.73
N ALA A 100 20.04 -37.70 -6.94
CA ALA A 100 20.44 -38.30 -8.20
C ALA A 100 19.43 -37.96 -9.33
N GLU A 101 18.12 -37.99 -9.03
CA GLU A 101 17.11 -37.57 -9.98
C GLU A 101 17.28 -36.08 -10.33
N LEU A 102 17.47 -35.20 -9.32
CA LEU A 102 17.69 -33.78 -9.51
C LEU A 102 18.92 -33.51 -10.38
N ALA A 103 20.06 -34.13 -10.08
CA ALA A 103 21.28 -33.98 -10.85
C ALA A 103 21.10 -34.41 -12.32
N THR A 104 20.31 -35.45 -12.56
CA THR A 104 19.98 -35.89 -13.92
C THR A 104 19.19 -34.83 -14.67
N LEU A 105 18.14 -34.27 -14.03
CA LEU A 105 17.33 -33.21 -14.62
C LEU A 105 18.13 -31.92 -14.81
N GLU A 106 19.02 -31.56 -13.90
CA GLU A 106 19.93 -30.41 -14.03
C GLU A 106 20.86 -30.55 -15.24
N SER A 107 21.39 -31.74 -15.45
CA SER A 107 22.22 -32.01 -16.61
C SER A 107 21.48 -31.90 -17.95
N GLN A 108 20.21 -32.31 -17.97
CA GLN A 108 19.30 -32.18 -19.12
C GLN A 108 18.82 -30.74 -19.33
N ALA A 109 18.73 -29.95 -18.26
CA ALA A 109 18.27 -28.57 -18.27
C ALA A 109 19.36 -27.59 -18.76
N ALA A 110 20.56 -28.05 -19.02
CA ALA A 110 21.64 -27.20 -19.52
C ALA A 110 21.24 -26.52 -20.84
N GLY A 111 20.92 -25.20 -20.74
CA GLY A 111 20.47 -24.40 -21.88
C GLY A 111 18.97 -24.36 -22.10
N ASP A 112 18.16 -24.94 -21.22
CA ASP A 112 16.68 -24.86 -21.26
C ASP A 112 16.16 -23.46 -20.96
N THR A 113 16.95 -22.65 -20.27
CA THR A 113 16.55 -21.31 -19.83
C THR A 113 17.44 -20.23 -20.40
N SER A 114 16.88 -19.06 -20.57
CA SER A 114 17.58 -17.84 -20.95
C SER A 114 17.22 -16.73 -19.97
N ASP A 115 18.23 -16.17 -19.33
CA ASP A 115 18.05 -15.05 -18.43
C ASP A 115 17.77 -13.76 -19.21
N ILE A 116 16.67 -13.13 -18.90
CA ILE A 116 16.34 -11.79 -19.39
C ILE A 116 16.83 -10.81 -18.32
N ARG A 117 17.75 -9.94 -18.69
CA ARG A 117 18.37 -8.98 -17.78
C ARG A 117 17.92 -7.57 -18.10
N ALA A 118 17.62 -6.77 -17.08
CA ALA A 118 17.38 -5.35 -17.25
C ALA A 118 18.65 -4.65 -17.72
N GLY A 119 18.53 -3.77 -18.72
CA GLY A 119 19.65 -2.96 -19.20
C GLY A 119 20.02 -1.81 -18.25
N THR A 120 19.08 -1.39 -17.39
CA THR A 120 19.24 -0.32 -16.40
C THR A 120 18.63 -0.73 -15.07
N ALA A 121 18.92 0.02 -13.99
CA ALA A 121 18.26 -0.15 -12.72
C ALA A 121 16.80 0.32 -12.80
N GLY A 122 15.91 -0.39 -12.13
CA GLY A 122 14.48 -0.09 -12.10
C GLY A 122 13.68 -1.16 -11.40
N THR A 123 12.36 -0.94 -11.32
CA THR A 123 11.40 -1.93 -10.80
C THR A 123 10.77 -2.67 -11.97
N PHE A 124 10.92 -3.99 -12.01
CA PHE A 124 10.26 -4.82 -13.01
C PHE A 124 8.79 -5.06 -12.61
N SER A 125 7.88 -4.88 -13.56
CA SER A 125 6.47 -5.22 -13.43
C SER A 125 6.08 -6.17 -14.57
N ALA A 126 5.50 -7.31 -14.24
CA ALA A 126 4.98 -8.26 -15.22
C ALA A 126 3.67 -7.78 -15.88
N ALA A 127 3.05 -6.71 -15.37
CA ALA A 127 1.85 -6.15 -15.97
C ALA A 127 2.22 -5.25 -17.16
N VAL A 128 1.68 -5.60 -18.33
CA VAL A 128 1.67 -4.79 -19.55
C VAL A 128 0.22 -4.68 -19.96
N ASP A 129 -0.35 -3.47 -19.94
CA ASP A 129 -1.78 -3.24 -20.12
C ASP A 129 -2.10 -2.23 -21.25
N GLY A 130 -1.08 -1.85 -22.03
CA GLY A 130 -1.23 -0.95 -23.17
C GLY A 130 -1.28 0.54 -22.83
N TYR A 131 -1.27 0.90 -21.55
CA TYR A 131 -1.25 2.32 -21.16
C TYR A 131 0.18 2.90 -21.04
N GLU A 132 1.21 2.08 -21.20
CA GLU A 132 2.62 2.47 -21.02
C GLU A 132 3.05 3.61 -21.94
N TYR A 133 2.49 3.67 -23.15
CA TYR A 133 2.82 4.69 -24.15
C TYR A 133 1.76 5.80 -24.26
N VAL A 134 0.57 5.57 -23.72
CA VAL A 134 -0.54 6.54 -23.75
C VAL A 134 -0.51 7.43 -22.52
N LEU A 135 -0.27 6.88 -21.33
CA LEU A 135 -0.20 7.61 -20.07
C LEU A 135 1.25 7.84 -19.62
N THR A 136 2.09 8.37 -20.50
CA THR A 136 3.43 8.84 -20.12
C THR A 136 3.32 10.12 -19.27
N PRO A 137 4.30 10.40 -18.37
CA PRO A 137 4.29 11.62 -17.57
C PRO A 137 4.10 12.90 -18.41
N ASP A 138 4.82 13.03 -19.53
CA ASP A 138 4.76 14.22 -20.39
C ASP A 138 3.36 14.39 -20.98
N ARG A 139 2.79 13.32 -21.55
CA ARG A 139 1.42 13.37 -22.10
C ARG A 139 0.38 13.67 -21.04
N LEU A 140 0.51 13.03 -19.87
CA LEU A 140 -0.41 13.25 -18.76
C LEU A 140 -0.44 14.72 -18.32
N MET A 141 0.73 15.38 -18.31
CA MET A 141 0.83 16.80 -17.96
C MET A 141 0.22 17.74 -18.99
N GLU A 142 -0.08 17.29 -20.20
CA GLU A 142 -0.69 18.11 -21.25
C GLU A 142 -2.17 17.79 -21.49
N MET A 143 -2.68 16.66 -20.96
CA MET A 143 -4.05 16.21 -21.20
C MET A 143 -5.10 17.19 -20.69
N THR A 144 -6.19 17.27 -21.44
CA THR A 144 -7.46 17.88 -21.02
C THR A 144 -8.33 16.86 -20.29
N VAL A 145 -9.41 17.31 -19.63
CA VAL A 145 -10.39 16.41 -18.99
C VAL A 145 -10.98 15.42 -20.01
N ALA A 146 -11.40 15.94 -21.19
CA ALA A 146 -11.99 15.11 -22.21
C ALA A 146 -11.01 14.06 -22.76
N GLN A 147 -9.75 14.44 -22.99
CA GLN A 147 -8.73 13.52 -23.45
C GLN A 147 -8.45 12.43 -22.42
N PHE A 148 -8.34 12.77 -21.13
CA PHE A 148 -8.10 11.80 -20.06
C PHE A 148 -9.26 10.80 -19.92
N GLN A 149 -10.50 11.26 -20.04
CA GLN A 149 -11.69 10.39 -19.98
C GLN A 149 -11.83 9.45 -21.18
N SER A 150 -11.26 9.82 -22.34
CA SER A 150 -11.30 9.03 -23.57
C SER A 150 -10.02 8.20 -23.81
N VAL A 151 -9.14 8.12 -22.81
CA VAL A 151 -7.91 7.32 -22.94
C VAL A 151 -8.25 5.84 -23.06
N GLU A 152 -7.81 5.25 -24.15
CA GLU A 152 -7.87 3.81 -24.39
C GLU A 152 -6.45 3.23 -24.44
N PRO A 153 -6.26 1.97 -24.06
CA PRO A 153 -4.96 1.32 -24.13
C PRO A 153 -4.57 1.08 -25.60
N ASP A 154 -3.28 1.19 -25.88
CA ASP A 154 -2.71 0.73 -27.16
C ASP A 154 -2.67 -0.80 -27.23
N GLU A 155 -2.50 -1.33 -28.44
CA GLU A 155 -2.26 -2.77 -28.61
C GLU A 155 -1.00 -3.19 -27.83
N THR A 156 -1.13 -4.19 -26.98
CA THR A 156 0.01 -4.73 -26.25
C THR A 156 0.83 -5.65 -27.15
N ASP A 157 2.17 -5.55 -27.08
CA ASP A 157 3.04 -6.54 -27.73
C ASP A 157 2.84 -7.91 -27.07
N ALA A 158 2.34 -8.87 -27.86
CA ALA A 158 2.13 -10.24 -27.41
C ALA A 158 3.42 -10.93 -26.89
N ASN A 159 4.60 -10.41 -27.23
CA ASN A 159 5.88 -10.90 -26.77
C ASN A 159 6.42 -10.15 -25.54
N ALA A 160 5.72 -9.12 -25.08
CA ALA A 160 6.13 -8.37 -23.89
C ALA A 160 5.96 -9.24 -22.63
N ILE A 161 7.05 -9.49 -21.94
CA ILE A 161 7.07 -10.23 -20.67
C ILE A 161 6.82 -9.34 -19.44
N GLY A 162 6.85 -8.03 -19.65
CA GLY A 162 6.71 -7.03 -18.58
C GLY A 162 7.32 -5.70 -19.00
N ARG A 163 7.34 -4.77 -18.07
CA ARG A 163 7.93 -3.44 -18.23
C ARG A 163 8.93 -3.14 -17.13
N LEU A 164 9.91 -2.29 -17.44
CA LEU A 164 10.88 -1.80 -16.47
C LEU A 164 10.54 -0.34 -16.12
N ILE A 165 10.18 -0.10 -14.87
CA ILE A 165 9.89 1.23 -14.34
C ILE A 165 11.21 1.83 -13.86
N THR A 166 11.71 2.85 -14.54
CA THR A 166 12.99 3.50 -14.25
C THR A 166 12.85 4.80 -13.47
N SER A 167 11.63 5.36 -13.41
CA SER A 167 11.35 6.58 -12.64
C SER A 167 10.99 6.24 -11.18
N ALA A 168 11.51 7.03 -10.25
CA ALA A 168 11.08 6.98 -8.85
C ALA A 168 9.73 7.70 -8.65
N THR A 169 9.43 8.69 -9.50
CA THR A 169 8.18 9.45 -9.43
C THR A 169 7.06 8.71 -10.13
N TRP A 170 5.94 8.59 -9.47
CA TRP A 170 4.70 8.06 -10.01
C TRP A 170 3.55 9.04 -9.79
N TYR A 171 2.48 8.87 -10.54
CA TYR A 171 1.37 9.81 -10.60
C TYR A 171 0.04 9.11 -10.32
N TYR A 172 -0.86 9.84 -9.66
CA TYR A 172 -2.27 9.51 -9.56
C TYR A 172 -3.07 10.63 -10.23
N ALA A 173 -3.88 10.28 -11.22
CA ALA A 173 -4.68 11.24 -11.96
C ALA A 173 -6.17 10.91 -11.83
N CYS A 174 -7.00 11.92 -11.60
CA CYS A 174 -8.45 11.78 -11.52
C CYS A 174 -9.16 13.04 -11.96
N VAL A 175 -10.40 12.88 -12.42
CA VAL A 175 -11.29 14.00 -12.74
C VAL A 175 -12.14 14.31 -11.52
N VAL A 176 -12.10 15.56 -11.08
CA VAL A 176 -12.77 16.04 -9.86
C VAL A 176 -13.64 17.23 -10.19
N PRO A 177 -14.84 17.39 -9.59
CA PRO A 177 -15.64 18.59 -9.72
C PRO A 177 -14.86 19.85 -9.29
N ALA A 178 -14.91 20.90 -10.11
CA ALA A 178 -14.10 22.10 -9.89
C ALA A 178 -14.38 22.81 -8.56
N ASN A 179 -15.59 22.69 -8.03
CA ASN A 179 -15.98 23.25 -6.74
C ASN A 179 -15.32 22.54 -5.55
N GLU A 180 -14.94 21.27 -5.68
CA GLU A 180 -14.23 20.51 -4.64
C GLU A 180 -12.74 20.86 -4.56
N LEU A 181 -12.20 21.51 -5.59
CA LEU A 181 -10.81 21.94 -5.69
C LEU A 181 -10.65 23.45 -5.42
N SER A 182 -11.61 24.08 -4.73
CA SER A 182 -11.52 25.49 -4.40
C SER A 182 -10.37 25.73 -3.41
N GLY A 183 -9.45 26.63 -3.81
CA GLY A 183 -8.26 26.95 -3.00
C GLY A 183 -7.12 25.92 -3.10
N VAL A 184 -7.25 24.91 -3.97
CA VAL A 184 -6.16 23.97 -4.25
C VAL A 184 -5.31 24.51 -5.41
N GLU A 185 -3.99 24.56 -5.21
CA GLU A 185 -3.01 25.05 -6.17
C GLU A 185 -1.95 23.98 -6.49
N GLU A 186 -1.28 24.17 -7.64
CA GLU A 186 -0.13 23.31 -7.99
C GLU A 186 0.99 23.50 -6.97
N GLY A 187 1.59 22.38 -6.51
CA GLY A 187 2.58 22.35 -5.44
C GLY A 187 2.02 22.02 -4.07
N ASP A 188 0.70 22.12 -3.86
CA ASP A 188 0.06 21.79 -2.59
C ASP A 188 0.30 20.34 -2.19
N ARG A 189 0.28 20.10 -0.90
CA ARG A 189 0.38 18.75 -0.34
C ARG A 189 -1.01 18.12 -0.26
N ALA A 190 -1.06 16.85 -0.60
CA ALA A 190 -2.23 16.00 -0.45
C ALA A 190 -1.85 14.69 0.22
N THR A 191 -2.80 14.09 0.93
CA THR A 191 -2.70 12.73 1.41
C THR A 191 -3.68 11.87 0.63
N LEU A 192 -3.16 10.83 -0.02
CA LEU A 192 -3.93 9.87 -0.81
C LEU A 192 -4.07 8.56 -0.03
N THR A 193 -5.29 8.04 0.09
CA THR A 193 -5.56 6.71 0.67
C THR A 193 -6.37 5.89 -0.33
N PHE A 194 -5.79 4.79 -0.80
CA PHE A 194 -6.46 3.89 -1.75
C PHE A 194 -7.57 3.09 -1.07
N ALA A 195 -8.65 2.85 -1.78
CA ALA A 195 -9.79 2.08 -1.27
C ALA A 195 -9.50 0.58 -1.16
N ARG A 196 -8.54 0.06 -1.95
CA ARG A 196 -8.18 -1.37 -2.00
C ARG A 196 -6.67 -1.55 -2.19
N ASP A 197 -6.20 -2.73 -1.82
CA ASP A 197 -4.85 -3.26 -2.06
C ASP A 197 -3.69 -2.55 -1.35
N TYR A 198 -3.83 -1.26 -1.06
CA TYR A 198 -2.84 -0.49 -0.29
C TYR A 198 -3.55 0.53 0.60
N TYR A 199 -3.64 0.27 1.90
CA TYR A 199 -4.44 1.05 2.85
C TYR A 199 -3.66 2.11 3.64
N GLN A 200 -2.36 2.23 3.40
CA GLN A 200 -1.58 3.25 4.09
C GLN A 200 -1.70 4.60 3.39
N PRO A 201 -1.83 5.70 4.13
CA PRO A 201 -1.86 7.03 3.52
C PRO A 201 -0.52 7.37 2.87
N VAL A 202 -0.58 7.91 1.67
CA VAL A 202 0.56 8.31 0.87
C VAL A 202 0.60 9.83 0.76
N SER A 203 1.73 10.43 1.16
CA SER A 203 1.95 11.86 0.94
C SER A 203 2.25 12.12 -0.54
N MET A 204 1.50 13.01 -1.13
CA MET A 204 1.60 13.42 -2.53
C MET A 204 1.66 14.94 -2.65
N ARG A 205 1.99 15.41 -3.85
CA ARG A 205 1.91 16.83 -4.22
C ARG A 205 1.04 16.99 -5.45
N VAL A 206 0.32 18.09 -5.52
CA VAL A 206 -0.39 18.50 -6.74
C VAL A 206 0.66 18.84 -7.79
N ALA A 207 0.84 17.95 -8.76
CA ALA A 207 1.77 18.14 -9.86
C ALA A 207 1.18 19.04 -10.94
N ARG A 208 -0.15 18.88 -11.18
CA ARG A 208 -0.88 19.71 -12.13
C ARG A 208 -2.36 19.75 -11.78
N LEU A 209 -2.97 20.88 -12.10
CA LEU A 209 -4.41 21.10 -12.03
C LEU A 209 -4.87 21.73 -13.35
N SER A 210 -5.62 20.99 -14.18
CA SER A 210 -6.09 21.48 -15.47
C SER A 210 -7.03 22.68 -15.36
N GLY A 211 -7.30 23.37 -16.47
CA GLY A 211 -8.40 24.33 -16.57
C GLY A 211 -9.75 23.68 -16.24
N ASN A 212 -10.74 24.51 -15.94
CA ASN A 212 -12.11 24.03 -15.74
C ASN A 212 -12.74 23.71 -17.10
N GLU A 213 -13.16 22.46 -17.27
CA GLU A 213 -13.85 21.96 -18.45
C GLU A 213 -15.22 21.40 -18.01
N ALA A 214 -16.28 22.04 -18.41
CA ALA A 214 -17.66 21.65 -18.10
C ALA A 214 -17.92 21.39 -16.60
N GLY A 215 -17.28 22.17 -15.71
CA GLY A 215 -17.44 22.05 -14.26
C GLY A 215 -16.51 21.03 -13.60
N SER A 216 -15.59 20.42 -14.33
CA SER A 216 -14.62 19.46 -13.85
C SER A 216 -13.17 19.87 -14.17
N ARG A 217 -12.22 19.36 -13.40
CA ARG A 217 -10.79 19.56 -13.60
C ARG A 217 -10.05 18.23 -13.52
N LEU A 218 -9.00 18.08 -14.30
CA LEU A 218 -8.06 16.96 -14.16
C LEU A 218 -7.04 17.32 -13.09
N LEU A 219 -7.06 16.56 -12.00
CA LEU A 219 -6.10 16.64 -10.91
C LEU A 219 -5.04 15.57 -11.09
N ILE A 220 -3.78 15.95 -11.08
CA ILE A 220 -2.63 15.06 -11.16
C ILE A 220 -1.80 15.24 -9.89
N LEU A 221 -1.67 14.16 -9.14
CA LEU A 221 -0.84 14.10 -7.95
C LEU A 221 0.43 13.32 -8.25
N SER A 222 1.56 13.69 -7.65
CA SER A 222 2.85 13.00 -7.78
C SER A 222 3.42 12.60 -6.43
N SER A 223 4.17 11.50 -6.41
CA SER A 223 4.94 11.04 -5.25
C SER A 223 6.20 10.30 -5.69
N ASP A 224 7.28 10.49 -4.94
CA ASP A 224 8.53 9.75 -5.11
C ASP A 224 8.64 8.58 -4.10
N ARG A 225 7.62 8.39 -3.27
CA ARG A 225 7.60 7.30 -2.31
C ARG A 225 7.38 5.98 -3.03
N ALA A 226 8.36 5.09 -2.96
CA ALA A 226 8.22 3.73 -3.48
C ALA A 226 7.11 2.99 -2.70
N LEU A 227 6.15 2.46 -3.43
CA LEU A 227 5.08 1.62 -2.88
C LEU A 227 5.33 0.18 -3.30
N GLN A 228 5.37 -0.72 -2.32
CA GLN A 228 5.48 -2.15 -2.61
C GLN A 228 4.14 -2.68 -3.14
N ASN A 229 4.20 -3.54 -4.15
CA ASN A 229 3.05 -4.26 -4.73
C ASN A 229 1.98 -3.39 -5.42
N VAL A 230 2.27 -2.12 -5.74
CA VAL A 230 1.31 -1.25 -6.45
C VAL A 230 1.56 -1.10 -7.95
N THR A 231 2.63 -1.70 -8.47
CA THR A 231 2.94 -1.63 -9.91
C THR A 231 1.89 -2.30 -10.80
N LEU A 232 1.02 -3.13 -10.21
CA LEU A 232 -0.10 -3.79 -10.87
C LEU A 232 -1.41 -2.96 -10.80
N LEU A 233 -1.43 -1.90 -10.00
CA LEU A 233 -2.63 -1.08 -9.82
C LEU A 233 -2.70 -0.04 -10.92
N ARG A 234 -3.75 -0.10 -11.75
CA ARG A 234 -3.98 0.88 -12.81
C ARG A 234 -5.15 1.81 -12.48
N GLN A 235 -6.31 1.25 -12.18
CA GLN A 235 -7.49 2.02 -11.80
C GLN A 235 -7.82 1.75 -10.34
N GLN A 236 -7.74 2.79 -9.51
CA GLN A 236 -8.01 2.72 -8.08
C GLN A 236 -8.87 3.90 -7.65
N SER A 237 -9.89 3.61 -6.87
CA SER A 237 -10.58 4.65 -6.12
C SER A 237 -9.73 5.05 -4.92
N ALA A 238 -9.67 6.34 -4.63
CA ALA A 238 -8.90 6.84 -3.51
C ALA A 238 -9.61 8.02 -2.86
N GLU A 239 -9.37 8.18 -1.57
CA GLU A 239 -9.69 9.41 -0.82
C GLU A 239 -8.49 10.35 -0.91
N ILE A 240 -8.75 11.63 -1.21
CA ILE A 240 -7.73 12.67 -1.29
C ILE A 240 -8.04 13.73 -0.25
N VAL A 241 -7.10 13.96 0.65
CA VAL A 241 -7.20 14.97 1.71
C VAL A 241 -6.12 16.02 1.50
N PHE A 242 -6.50 17.26 1.16
CA PHE A 242 -5.58 18.38 0.98
C PHE A 242 -5.22 19.06 2.29
N ALA A 243 -6.20 19.19 3.18
CA ALA A 243 -6.00 19.76 4.50
C ALA A 243 -6.92 19.08 5.52
N SER A 244 -6.43 18.95 6.74
CA SER A 244 -7.23 18.50 7.88
C SER A 244 -7.14 19.55 8.98
N TYR A 245 -8.27 20.01 9.43
CA TYR A 245 -8.38 21.00 10.50
C TYR A 245 -9.03 20.35 11.71
N SER A 246 -8.40 20.53 12.87
CA SER A 246 -8.94 20.11 14.16
C SER A 246 -9.21 21.33 15.01
N GLY A 247 -10.42 21.43 15.54
CA GLY A 247 -10.81 22.58 16.33
C GLY A 247 -12.27 22.53 16.77
N LEU A 248 -12.77 23.67 17.24
CA LEU A 248 -14.14 23.85 17.67
C LEU A 248 -15.02 24.27 16.49
N ARG A 249 -16.15 23.59 16.31
CA ARG A 249 -17.14 23.97 15.31
C ARG A 249 -17.96 25.16 15.84
N VAL A 250 -17.86 26.30 15.16
CA VAL A 250 -18.54 27.55 15.52
C VAL A 250 -19.50 27.94 14.40
N PRO A 251 -20.83 27.98 14.64
CA PRO A 251 -21.77 28.44 13.64
C PRO A 251 -21.46 29.89 13.21
N LYS A 252 -21.55 30.19 11.93
CA LYS A 252 -21.30 31.56 11.40
C LYS A 252 -22.20 32.60 12.05
N SER A 253 -23.41 32.21 12.40
CA SER A 253 -24.39 33.08 13.09
C SER A 253 -23.96 33.51 14.50
N ALA A 254 -23.06 32.77 15.15
CA ALA A 254 -22.54 33.13 16.48
C ALA A 254 -21.31 34.05 16.41
N VAL A 255 -20.66 34.13 15.26
CA VAL A 255 -19.40 34.90 15.11
C VAL A 255 -19.71 36.39 15.01
N ARG A 256 -18.95 37.17 15.75
CA ARG A 256 -18.99 38.65 15.78
C ARG A 256 -17.55 39.19 15.62
N VAL A 257 -17.50 40.48 15.30
CA VAL A 257 -16.24 41.23 15.32
C VAL A 257 -16.36 42.37 16.29
N GLU A 258 -15.52 42.41 17.31
CA GLU A 258 -15.48 43.44 18.32
C GLU A 258 -14.06 44.02 18.41
N ASN A 259 -13.94 45.34 18.39
CA ASN A 259 -12.65 46.04 18.40
C ASN A 259 -11.63 45.50 17.38
N GLY A 260 -12.08 45.02 16.23
CA GLY A 260 -11.23 44.43 15.19
C GLY A 260 -10.83 42.96 15.43
N GLN A 261 -11.31 42.34 16.51
CA GLN A 261 -11.07 40.92 16.80
C GLN A 261 -12.32 40.11 16.48
N THR A 262 -12.07 38.93 15.85
CA THR A 262 -13.14 37.95 15.62
C THR A 262 -13.32 37.09 16.86
N GLY A 263 -14.58 36.90 17.27
CA GLY A 263 -14.90 36.13 18.47
C GLY A 263 -16.36 35.73 18.53
N VAL A 264 -16.73 35.16 19.67
CA VAL A 264 -18.09 34.73 19.98
C VAL A 264 -18.48 35.21 21.38
N TYR A 265 -19.78 35.37 21.61
CA TYR A 265 -20.31 35.50 22.95
C TYR A 265 -20.78 34.14 23.45
N ILE A 266 -20.37 33.77 24.65
CA ILE A 266 -20.88 32.59 25.37
C ILE A 266 -21.75 33.00 26.51
N LEU A 267 -22.64 32.11 26.94
CA LEU A 267 -23.43 32.29 28.15
C LEU A 267 -22.68 31.68 29.34
N GLU A 268 -22.20 32.53 30.24
CA GLU A 268 -21.56 32.08 31.50
C GLU A 268 -22.50 32.45 32.66
N GLY A 269 -23.31 31.48 33.11
CA GLY A 269 -24.40 31.72 34.06
C GLY A 269 -25.51 32.54 33.43
N THR A 270 -25.63 33.81 33.80
CA THR A 270 -26.63 34.75 33.24
C THR A 270 -26.00 35.88 32.44
N LEU A 271 -24.69 35.87 32.28
CA LEU A 271 -23.93 36.93 31.63
C LEU A 271 -23.38 36.47 30.27
N ALA A 272 -23.38 37.38 29.31
CA ALA A 272 -22.70 37.19 28.06
C ALA A 272 -21.22 37.55 28.22
N LYS A 273 -20.34 36.60 27.91
CA LYS A 273 -18.89 36.80 27.97
C LYS A 273 -18.27 36.70 26.60
N TRP A 274 -17.47 37.65 26.21
CA TRP A 274 -16.73 37.64 24.95
C TRP A 274 -15.57 36.67 25.02
N LYS A 275 -15.41 35.85 23.96
CA LYS A 275 -14.27 34.98 23.77
C LYS A 275 -13.71 35.15 22.36
N PRO A 276 -12.41 35.53 22.22
CA PRO A 276 -11.78 35.63 20.91
C PRO A 276 -11.61 34.23 20.29
N ILE A 277 -11.70 34.14 18.96
CA ILE A 277 -11.46 32.92 18.22
C ILE A 277 -10.50 33.17 17.05
N THR A 278 -9.69 32.16 16.74
CA THR A 278 -8.89 32.11 15.51
C THR A 278 -9.55 31.14 14.57
N ILE A 279 -10.03 31.62 13.43
CA ILE A 279 -10.65 30.78 12.40
C ILE A 279 -9.56 30.05 11.64
N LEU A 280 -9.63 28.72 11.61
CA LEU A 280 -8.73 27.84 10.87
C LEU A 280 -9.29 27.51 9.48
N HIS A 281 -10.61 27.30 9.38
CA HIS A 281 -11.26 26.89 8.15
C HIS A 281 -12.74 27.31 8.10
N ASP A 282 -13.25 27.56 6.91
CA ASP A 282 -14.65 27.86 6.62
C ASP A 282 -15.31 26.65 5.95
N THR A 283 -16.28 26.02 6.61
CA THR A 283 -17.01 24.86 6.08
C THR A 283 -18.28 25.24 5.29
N GLY A 284 -18.48 26.52 5.00
CA GLY A 284 -19.71 27.04 4.37
C GLY A 284 -20.80 27.41 5.38
N GLU A 285 -21.19 26.53 6.26
CA GLU A 285 -22.23 26.78 7.31
C GLU A 285 -21.62 27.20 8.66
N SER A 286 -20.42 26.79 8.94
CA SER A 286 -19.69 26.97 10.20
C SER A 286 -18.24 27.32 9.96
N TYR A 287 -17.57 27.83 11.00
CA TYR A 287 -16.13 27.92 11.05
C TYR A 287 -15.53 26.80 11.92
N VAL A 288 -14.34 26.36 11.59
CA VAL A 288 -13.48 25.59 12.51
C VAL A 288 -12.58 26.58 13.20
N ALA A 289 -12.76 26.79 14.50
CA ALA A 289 -11.91 27.66 15.32
C ALA A 289 -10.83 26.84 16.02
N ALA A 290 -9.66 27.45 16.20
CA ALA A 290 -8.56 26.81 16.92
C ALA A 290 -8.98 26.52 18.37
N LEU A 291 -8.65 25.32 18.84
CA LEU A 291 -8.77 24.96 20.25
C LEU A 291 -7.49 25.39 20.98
N ASP A 292 -7.58 26.44 21.76
CA ASP A 292 -6.49 26.91 22.63
C ASP A 292 -6.90 26.76 24.09
N THR A 293 -6.28 25.82 24.77
CA THR A 293 -6.54 25.48 26.17
C THR A 293 -5.62 26.22 27.15
N SER A 294 -4.84 27.19 26.68
CA SER A 294 -3.87 27.91 27.50
C SER A 294 -4.51 28.90 28.49
N SER A 295 -5.76 29.36 28.22
CA SER A 295 -6.48 30.30 29.06
C SER A 295 -7.96 29.93 29.14
N THR A 296 -8.58 30.23 30.28
CA THR A 296 -10.04 30.16 30.49
C THR A 296 -10.80 31.21 29.72
N ASP A 297 -10.14 32.24 29.22
CA ASP A 297 -10.73 33.28 28.39
C ASP A 297 -10.88 32.89 26.93
N ASN A 298 -10.25 31.74 26.52
CA ASN A 298 -10.45 31.16 25.22
C ASN A 298 -11.73 30.33 25.15
N LEU A 299 -12.19 30.03 23.93
CA LEU A 299 -13.36 29.20 23.71
C LEU A 299 -13.05 27.71 24.04
N TRP A 300 -13.91 27.09 24.82
CA TRP A 300 -13.77 25.70 25.25
C TRP A 300 -14.88 24.79 24.70
N PRO A 301 -14.62 23.47 24.56
CA PRO A 301 -15.68 22.50 24.27
C PRO A 301 -16.74 22.51 25.34
N GLY A 302 -18.01 22.71 24.96
CA GLY A 302 -19.13 22.75 25.87
C GLY A 302 -19.58 24.18 26.25
N ASP A 303 -18.87 25.22 25.84
CA ASP A 303 -19.33 26.60 25.96
C ASP A 303 -20.62 26.81 25.16
N GLU A 304 -21.64 27.45 25.78
CA GLU A 304 -22.92 27.76 25.15
C GLU A 304 -22.81 29.04 24.32
N LEU A 305 -22.87 28.91 22.98
CA LEU A 305 -22.73 30.05 22.07
C LEU A 305 -24.03 30.81 21.91
N ILE A 306 -23.97 32.14 22.01
CA ILE A 306 -25.09 33.02 21.77
C ILE A 306 -25.22 33.29 20.28
N ILE A 307 -26.24 32.72 19.65
CA ILE A 307 -26.49 32.84 18.21
C ILE A 307 -27.29 34.12 17.90
N ASN A 308 -28.35 34.37 18.67
CA ASN A 308 -29.25 35.51 18.52
C ASN A 308 -29.42 36.19 19.87
N ALA A 309 -29.02 37.45 20.00
CA ALA A 309 -29.35 38.29 21.13
C ALA A 309 -29.65 39.70 20.62
N LYS A 310 -30.67 40.32 21.25
CA LYS A 310 -30.93 41.76 21.14
C LYS A 310 -30.17 42.38 22.31
N ASN A 311 -29.24 43.31 22.03
CA ASN A 311 -28.45 44.04 23.03
C ASN A 311 -27.42 43.17 23.81
N LEU A 312 -26.34 42.78 23.15
CA LEU A 312 -25.16 42.14 23.76
C LEU A 312 -24.16 43.15 24.37
N TYR A 313 -24.47 44.45 24.33
CA TYR A 313 -23.56 45.56 24.63
C TYR A 313 -23.95 46.40 25.85
N ASP A 314 -24.72 45.88 26.80
CA ASP A 314 -25.01 46.57 28.06
C ASP A 314 -24.14 46.05 29.21
#